data_438ce42cbb75eb1cff2279003cf76025
#
_entry.id   438ce42cbb75eb1cff2279003cf76025
#
_cell.length_a   1.000
_cell.length_b   1.000
_cell.length_c   1.000
_cell.angle_alpha   90.00
_cell.angle_beta   90.00
_cell.angle_gamma   90.00
#
_symmetry.space_group_name_H-M   'P 1'
#
loop_
_entity.id
_entity.type
_entity.pdbx_description
1 polymer ?
#
loop_
_entity_poly.entity_id
_entity_poly.type
_entity_poly.pdbx_seq_one_letter_code
_entity_poly.pdbx_strand_id
1 'polypeptide(L)'
;MEILIVGTITVDPERRDAVLAAIRPLVQKTREEEPGCLEYAFTADTVDDGRIVVVEHWQDESTLAAHFVHPNFLATKNRLHERGTGKSVIRKYRVDVSEPVRDSEKRYRADFFTIAEDRS
;
A
#
# COMPACT_ATOMS: atom_id res chain seq x y z
N MET A 1 -3.04 16.00 -4.20
CA MET A 1 -3.53 15.22 -3.04
C MET A 1 -2.86 13.87 -2.99
N GLU A 2 -2.56 13.42 -1.81
CA GLU A 2 -1.99 12.10 -1.60
C GLU A 2 -2.98 11.01 -1.97
N ILE A 3 -2.46 9.85 -2.33
CA ILE A 3 -3.25 8.68 -2.70
C ILE A 3 -2.82 7.50 -1.82
N LEU A 4 -3.79 6.89 -1.17
CA LEU A 4 -3.61 5.67 -0.41
C LEU A 4 -4.16 4.50 -1.20
N ILE A 5 -3.40 3.43 -1.32
CA ILE A 5 -3.83 2.18 -1.95
C ILE A 5 -3.84 1.10 -0.90
N VAL A 6 -4.98 0.44 -0.75
CA VAL A 6 -5.15 -0.65 0.21
C VAL A 6 -5.87 -1.79 -0.48
N GLY A 7 -5.40 -2.99 -0.25
CA GLY A 7 -6.07 -4.15 -0.81
C GLY A 7 -5.49 -5.47 -0.35
N THR A 8 -5.96 -6.51 -1.01
CA THR A 8 -5.58 -7.88 -0.70
C THR A 8 -5.37 -8.68 -1.97
N ILE A 9 -4.46 -9.65 -1.89
CA ILE A 9 -4.19 -10.60 -2.96
C ILE A 9 -4.35 -11.99 -2.37
N THR A 10 -5.16 -12.83 -3.01
CA THR A 10 -5.29 -14.23 -2.65
C THR A 10 -4.08 -15.00 -3.21
N VAL A 11 -3.53 -15.90 -2.43
CA VAL A 11 -2.37 -16.71 -2.81
C VAL A 11 -2.52 -18.09 -2.20
N ASP A 12 -1.95 -19.12 -2.86
CA ASP A 12 -1.83 -20.44 -2.25
C ASP A 12 -1.02 -20.29 -0.95
N PRO A 13 -1.56 -20.76 0.21
CA PRO A 13 -0.87 -20.65 1.48
C PRO A 13 0.54 -21.22 1.47
N GLU A 14 0.76 -22.30 0.72
CA GLU A 14 2.08 -22.94 0.62
C GLU A 14 3.08 -22.12 -0.19
N ARG A 15 2.61 -21.16 -0.99
CA ARG A 15 3.44 -20.32 -1.84
C ARG A 15 3.64 -18.91 -1.31
N ARG A 16 2.87 -18.51 -0.31
CA ARG A 16 2.88 -17.11 0.15
C ARG A 16 4.27 -16.61 0.53
N ASP A 17 5.01 -17.39 1.31
CA ASP A 17 6.37 -17.00 1.72
C ASP A 17 7.30 -16.85 0.53
N ALA A 18 7.23 -17.76 -0.44
CA ALA A 18 8.04 -17.68 -1.65
C ALA A 18 7.68 -16.49 -2.53
N VAL A 19 6.38 -16.16 -2.62
CA VAL A 19 5.91 -14.99 -3.36
C VAL A 19 6.44 -13.71 -2.73
N LEU A 20 6.31 -13.58 -1.41
CA LEU A 20 6.78 -12.41 -0.68
C LEU A 20 8.31 -12.26 -0.77
N ALA A 21 9.03 -13.37 -0.67
CA ALA A 21 10.48 -13.37 -0.84
C ALA A 21 10.89 -12.92 -2.25
N ALA A 22 10.16 -13.36 -3.27
CA ALA A 22 10.46 -13.02 -4.66
C ALA A 22 10.27 -11.54 -4.99
N ILE A 23 9.29 -10.88 -4.37
CA ILE A 23 9.01 -9.46 -4.63
C ILE A 23 9.77 -8.52 -3.68
N ARG A 24 10.33 -9.03 -2.60
CA ARG A 24 11.02 -8.21 -1.59
C ARG A 24 12.07 -7.27 -2.18
N PRO A 25 12.98 -7.69 -3.06
CA PRO A 25 13.96 -6.77 -3.64
C PRO A 25 13.32 -5.64 -4.43
N LEU A 26 12.20 -5.91 -5.09
CA LEU A 26 11.48 -4.93 -5.88
C LEU A 26 10.71 -3.94 -4.98
N VAL A 27 10.15 -4.41 -3.89
CA VAL A 27 9.53 -3.56 -2.88
C VAL A 27 10.57 -2.60 -2.32
N GLN A 28 11.74 -3.11 -1.98
CA GLN A 28 12.84 -2.28 -1.49
C GLN A 28 13.27 -1.23 -2.52
N LYS A 29 13.45 -1.62 -3.77
CA LYS A 29 13.80 -0.69 -4.86
C LYS A 29 12.74 0.39 -5.05
N THR A 30 11.48 0.04 -5.00
CA THR A 30 10.39 0.99 -5.12
C THR A 30 10.47 2.06 -4.04
N ARG A 31 10.70 1.65 -2.79
CA ARG A 31 10.86 2.58 -1.66
C ARG A 31 12.07 3.49 -1.81
N GLU A 32 13.17 2.96 -2.34
CA GLU A 32 14.44 3.69 -2.43
C GLU A 32 14.54 4.58 -3.67
N GLU A 33 13.97 4.15 -4.79
CA GLU A 33 14.23 4.75 -6.10
C GLU A 33 13.09 5.58 -6.65
N GLU A 34 11.84 5.31 -6.26
CA GLU A 34 10.69 5.98 -6.87
C GLU A 34 10.28 7.22 -6.09
N PRO A 35 10.37 8.42 -6.72
CA PRO A 35 9.95 9.65 -6.06
C PRO A 35 8.48 9.61 -5.68
N GLY A 36 8.15 10.17 -4.52
CA GLY A 36 6.77 10.26 -4.07
C GLY A 36 6.21 9.00 -3.43
N CYS A 37 6.99 7.93 -3.35
CA CYS A 37 6.62 6.73 -2.60
C CYS A 37 6.76 7.00 -1.10
N LEU A 38 5.63 7.16 -0.41
CA LEU A 38 5.60 7.42 1.03
C LEU A 38 5.50 6.13 1.84
N GLU A 39 4.82 5.12 1.31
CA GLU A 39 4.73 3.77 1.87
C GLU A 39 4.51 2.78 0.74
N TYR A 40 5.08 1.60 0.87
CA TYR A 40 4.90 0.53 -0.10
C TYR A 40 5.16 -0.80 0.58
N ALA A 41 4.11 -1.57 0.85
CA ALA A 41 4.21 -2.79 1.63
C ALA A 41 3.30 -3.90 1.10
N PHE A 42 3.86 -5.10 1.03
CA PHE A 42 3.16 -6.34 0.78
C PHE A 42 3.46 -7.25 1.96
N THR A 43 2.43 -7.61 2.73
CA THR A 43 2.64 -8.34 3.97
C THR A 43 1.73 -9.55 4.08
N ALA A 44 2.20 -10.57 4.81
CA ALA A 44 1.39 -11.73 5.13
C ALA A 44 0.29 -11.35 6.11
N ASP A 45 -0.95 -11.75 5.80
CA ASP A 45 -2.04 -11.62 6.77
C ASP A 45 -1.76 -12.56 7.94
N THR A 46 -1.94 -12.07 9.16
CA THR A 46 -1.65 -12.86 10.37
C THR A 46 -2.74 -13.87 10.70
N VAL A 47 -3.93 -13.76 10.11
CA VAL A 47 -5.08 -14.62 10.39
C VAL A 47 -5.32 -15.59 9.25
N ASP A 48 -5.29 -15.11 8.01
CA ASP A 48 -5.56 -15.91 6.81
C ASP A 48 -4.24 -16.17 6.08
N ASP A 49 -3.79 -17.42 6.06
CA ASP A 49 -2.51 -17.80 5.46
C ASP A 49 -2.52 -17.78 3.92
N GLY A 50 -3.68 -17.64 3.31
CA GLY A 50 -3.86 -17.49 1.86
C GLY A 50 -4.03 -16.04 1.40
N ARG A 51 -3.59 -15.08 2.22
CA ARG A 51 -3.86 -13.67 1.96
C ARG A 51 -2.61 -12.81 2.14
N ILE A 52 -2.37 -11.94 1.16
CA ILE A 52 -1.35 -10.89 1.23
C ILE A 52 -2.08 -9.56 1.32
N VAL A 53 -1.67 -8.71 2.26
CA VAL A 53 -2.21 -7.36 2.41
C VAL A 53 -1.28 -6.38 1.72
N VAL A 54 -1.86 -5.47 0.93
CA VAL A 54 -1.13 -4.45 0.18
C VAL A 54 -1.47 -3.08 0.75
N VAL A 55 -0.45 -2.30 1.07
CA VAL A 55 -0.61 -0.89 1.46
C VAL A 55 0.40 -0.07 0.69
N GLU A 56 -0.08 0.95 -0.02
CA GLU A 56 0.76 1.91 -0.71
C GLU A 56 0.29 3.31 -0.38
N HIS A 57 1.23 4.25 -0.32
CA HIS A 57 0.92 5.64 -0.08
C HIS A 57 1.81 6.47 -1.01
N TRP A 58 1.19 7.29 -1.85
CA TRP A 58 1.86 8.08 -2.87
C TRP A 58 1.57 9.57 -2.69
N GLN A 59 2.57 10.38 -2.97
CA GLN A 59 2.50 11.83 -2.79
C GLN A 59 1.38 12.47 -3.62
N ASP A 60 1.19 12.01 -4.87
CA ASP A 60 0.20 12.57 -5.79
C ASP A 60 -0.06 11.63 -6.98
N GLU A 61 -0.96 12.03 -7.86
CA GLU A 61 -1.31 11.27 -9.06
C GLU A 61 -0.13 11.11 -10.01
N SER A 62 0.70 12.13 -10.14
CA SER A 62 1.84 12.13 -11.05
C SER A 62 2.88 11.09 -10.64
N THR A 63 3.20 11.00 -9.35
CA THR A 63 4.17 10.00 -8.86
C THR A 63 3.60 8.59 -8.93
N LEU A 64 2.31 8.41 -8.69
CA LEU A 64 1.65 7.11 -8.87
C LEU A 64 1.62 6.69 -10.34
N ALA A 65 1.32 7.62 -11.24
CA ALA A 65 1.33 7.32 -12.67
C ALA A 65 2.71 6.88 -13.14
N ALA A 66 3.77 7.52 -12.66
CA ALA A 66 5.14 7.12 -12.95
C ALA A 66 5.45 5.71 -12.41
N HIS A 67 4.92 5.36 -11.23
CA HIS A 67 5.06 4.02 -10.68
C HIS A 67 4.46 2.95 -11.60
N PHE A 68 3.29 3.19 -12.15
CA PHE A 68 2.60 2.19 -12.98
C PHE A 68 3.32 1.86 -14.29
N VAL A 69 4.23 2.69 -14.74
CA VAL A 69 5.06 2.42 -15.92
C VAL A 69 6.53 2.14 -15.55
N HIS A 70 6.83 2.10 -14.27
CA HIS A 70 8.19 1.86 -13.80
C HIS A 70 8.55 0.37 -13.90
N PRO A 71 9.82 0.04 -14.26
CA PRO A 71 10.25 -1.36 -14.31
C PRO A 71 10.03 -2.14 -13.00
N ASN A 72 10.15 -1.48 -11.85
CA ASN A 72 9.89 -2.12 -10.55
C ASN A 72 8.45 -2.64 -10.45
N PHE A 73 7.48 -1.83 -10.87
CA PHE A 73 6.07 -2.23 -10.87
C PHE A 73 5.83 -3.40 -11.82
N LEU A 74 6.32 -3.28 -13.05
CA LEU A 74 6.13 -4.31 -14.08
C LEU A 74 6.75 -5.64 -13.65
N ALA A 75 7.94 -5.61 -13.06
CA ALA A 75 8.61 -6.80 -12.56
C ALA A 75 7.87 -7.41 -11.36
N THR A 76 7.36 -6.58 -10.45
CA THR A 76 6.56 -7.05 -9.30
C THR A 76 5.29 -7.75 -9.79
N LYS A 77 4.58 -7.13 -10.71
CA LYS A 77 3.37 -7.67 -11.30
C LYS A 77 3.64 -9.03 -11.97
N ASN A 78 4.71 -9.12 -12.74
CA ASN A 78 5.08 -10.38 -13.40
C ASN A 78 5.44 -11.48 -12.40
N ARG A 79 6.19 -11.16 -11.35
CA ARG A 79 6.55 -12.15 -10.32
C ARG A 79 5.34 -12.65 -9.54
N LEU A 80 4.38 -11.77 -9.25
CA LEU A 80 3.12 -12.16 -8.63
C LEU A 80 2.36 -13.14 -9.53
N HIS A 81 2.24 -12.83 -10.81
CA HIS A 81 1.57 -13.69 -11.79
C HIS A 81 2.23 -15.05 -11.94
N GLU A 82 3.55 -15.09 -12.10
CA GLU A 82 4.31 -16.31 -12.29
C GLU A 82 4.21 -17.27 -11.12
N ARG A 83 3.99 -16.74 -9.91
CA ARG A 83 3.97 -17.54 -8.69
C ARG A 83 2.56 -17.92 -8.23
N GLY A 84 1.58 -17.72 -9.10
CA GLY A 84 0.22 -18.22 -8.87
C GLY A 84 -0.58 -17.45 -7.84
N THR A 85 -0.43 -16.14 -7.82
CA THR A 85 -1.39 -15.32 -7.07
C THR A 85 -2.74 -15.36 -7.78
N GLY A 86 -3.79 -15.39 -6.98
CA GLY A 86 -5.16 -15.44 -7.48
C GLY A 86 -5.78 -14.05 -7.55
N LYS A 87 -7.03 -13.97 -7.10
CA LYS A 87 -7.81 -12.74 -7.16
C LYS A 87 -7.20 -11.65 -6.30
N SER A 88 -7.18 -10.43 -6.83
CA SER A 88 -6.80 -9.24 -6.07
C SER A 88 -8.00 -8.28 -5.98
N VAL A 89 -8.15 -7.65 -4.82
CA VAL A 89 -9.12 -6.59 -4.58
C VAL A 89 -8.34 -5.43 -3.99
N ILE A 90 -7.96 -4.49 -4.82
CA ILE A 90 -7.08 -3.37 -4.44
C ILE A 90 -7.77 -2.07 -4.86
N ARG A 91 -7.93 -1.15 -3.91
CA ARG A 91 -8.62 0.11 -4.15
C ARG A 91 -7.72 1.28 -3.82
N LYS A 92 -7.90 2.37 -4.55
CA LYS A 92 -7.20 3.62 -4.26
C LYS A 92 -8.16 4.64 -3.65
N TYR A 93 -7.65 5.42 -2.73
CA TYR A 93 -8.38 6.46 -2.01
C TYR A 93 -7.63 7.77 -2.12
N ARG A 94 -8.34 8.83 -2.46
CA ARG A 94 -7.76 10.16 -2.46
C ARG A 94 -7.83 10.73 -1.05
N VAL A 95 -6.70 11.18 -0.53
CA VAL A 95 -6.59 11.66 0.85
C VAL A 95 -6.65 13.18 0.86
N ASP A 96 -7.67 13.73 1.49
CA ASP A 96 -7.79 15.17 1.70
C ASP A 96 -7.29 15.60 3.08
N VAL A 97 -7.36 14.72 4.07
CA VAL A 97 -6.89 14.98 5.43
C VAL A 97 -6.11 13.77 5.94
N SER A 98 -4.99 14.04 6.55
CA SER A 98 -4.20 13.05 7.26
C SER A 98 -3.79 13.63 8.60
N GLU A 99 -4.01 12.88 9.67
CA GLU A 99 -3.65 13.32 11.02
C GLU A 99 -3.35 12.09 11.88
N PRO A 100 -2.66 12.29 13.03
CA PRO A 100 -2.44 11.18 13.96
C PRO A 100 -3.77 10.60 14.46
N VAL A 101 -3.76 9.32 14.79
CA VAL A 101 -4.93 8.65 15.37
C VAL A 101 -5.20 9.18 16.79
N ARG A 102 -4.15 9.61 17.49
CA ARG A 102 -4.24 10.14 18.84
C ARG A 102 -4.02 11.65 18.83
N ASP A 103 -4.77 12.37 19.66
CA ASP A 103 -4.60 13.80 19.88
C ASP A 103 -3.37 14.11 20.77
N SER A 104 -3.15 15.39 21.07
CA SER A 104 -2.03 15.85 21.89
C SER A 104 -2.06 15.31 23.33
N GLU A 105 -3.21 14.88 23.80
CA GLU A 105 -3.40 14.26 25.12
C GLU A 105 -3.34 12.74 25.06
N LYS A 106 -2.94 12.18 23.90
CA LYS A 106 -2.80 10.74 23.63
C LYS A 106 -4.12 9.97 23.68
N ARG A 107 -5.25 10.66 23.48
CA ARG A 107 -6.56 10.01 23.37
C ARG A 107 -6.81 9.57 21.95
N TYR A 108 -7.31 8.35 21.76
CA TYR A 108 -7.71 7.85 20.45
C TYR A 108 -8.98 8.57 19.98
N ARG A 109 -8.92 9.15 18.79
CA ARG A 109 -10.00 9.98 18.24
C ARG A 109 -10.45 9.40 16.90
N ALA A 110 -11.74 9.19 16.79
CA ALA A 110 -12.36 8.83 15.50
C ALA A 110 -12.66 10.07 14.65
N ASP A 111 -12.89 11.19 15.30
CA ASP A 111 -13.15 12.46 14.62
C ASP A 111 -11.84 13.12 14.16
N PHE A 112 -11.93 13.96 13.13
CA PHE A 112 -10.79 14.69 12.60
C PHE A 112 -10.68 16.02 13.35
N PHE A 113 -9.63 16.16 14.14
CA PHE A 113 -9.45 17.20 15.13
C PHE A 113 -8.41 18.27 14.77
N THR A 114 -7.62 18.05 13.70
CA THR A 114 -6.64 19.04 13.24
C THR A 114 -7.21 20.01 12.22
N ILE A 115 -8.38 19.69 11.65
CA ILE A 115 -9.03 20.54 10.67
C ILE A 115 -9.75 21.67 11.42
N ALA A 116 -9.54 22.91 10.97
CA ALA A 116 -10.37 24.00 11.42
C ALA A 116 -11.74 23.86 10.75
N GLU A 117 -12.75 23.54 11.54
CA GLU A 117 -14.12 23.52 11.05
C GLU A 117 -14.59 24.94 10.78
N ASP A 118 -15.26 25.14 9.66
CA ASP A 118 -15.93 26.40 9.39
C ASP A 118 -17.21 26.46 10.21
N ARG A 119 -17.20 27.35 11.19
CA ARG A 119 -18.32 27.54 12.14
C ARG A 119 -19.17 28.76 11.81
N SER A 120 -18.91 29.42 10.72
CA SER A 120 -19.63 30.60 10.32
C SER A 120 -21.07 30.33 9.95
#